data_1ec4b3d2976dfbe17cbb94545172765a
#
_entry.id   1ec4b3d2976dfbe17cbb94545172765a
#
_cell.length_a   1.000
_cell.length_b   1.000
_cell.length_c   1.000
_cell.angle_alpha   90.00
_cell.angle_beta   90.00
_cell.angle_gamma   90.00
#
_symmetry.space_group_name_H-M   'P 1'
#
loop_
_entity.id
_entity.type
_entity.pdbx_description
1 polymer ?
#
loop_
_entity_poly.entity_id
_entity_poly.type
_entity_poly.pdbx_seq_one_letter_code
_entity_poly.pdbx_strand_id
1 'polypeptide(L)'
;RDLLSWVSDAQAAVGEKVQVTPGYKVEWSGQFENFERASKRLALVVPICLALIFGMLLWNFGDIRYATAVFAIVPFALTGGMVGLIIRDMSFSISAAVGFIALAGVAVLNGVVMANDVRHAIDEGHPFDKALVKGAVHTMRAVLTTGAVAALGFL
;
A
#
# COMPACT_ATOMS: atom_id res chain seq x y z
N ARG A 1 -7.79 -17.66 -14.83
CA ARG A 1 -6.45 -18.18 -14.50
C ARG A 1 -5.48 -17.00 -14.52
N ASP A 2 -4.63 -16.94 -13.52
CA ASP A 2 -3.62 -15.89 -13.38
C ASP A 2 -2.53 -16.09 -14.45
N LEU A 3 -2.08 -14.99 -15.08
CA LEU A 3 -1.03 -14.98 -16.10
C LEU A 3 0.28 -15.62 -15.60
N LEU A 4 0.58 -15.40 -14.32
CA LEU A 4 1.80 -15.92 -13.69
C LEU A 4 1.79 -17.46 -13.57
N SER A 5 0.67 -18.04 -13.13
CA SER A 5 0.53 -19.49 -13.01
C SER A 5 0.58 -20.15 -14.38
N TRP A 6 -0.05 -19.55 -15.40
CA TRP A 6 -0.03 -20.09 -16.76
C TRP A 6 1.38 -20.05 -17.38
N VAL A 7 2.12 -18.94 -17.21
CA VAL A 7 3.49 -18.84 -17.73
C VAL A 7 4.44 -19.77 -16.97
N SER A 8 4.27 -19.92 -15.65
CA SER A 8 5.06 -20.88 -14.86
C SER A 8 4.85 -22.32 -15.34
N ASP A 9 3.59 -22.70 -15.58
CA ASP A 9 3.24 -24.03 -16.12
C ASP A 9 3.80 -24.23 -17.54
N ALA A 10 3.74 -23.18 -18.37
CA ALA A 10 4.30 -23.21 -19.71
C ALA A 10 5.84 -23.30 -19.70
N GLN A 11 6.51 -22.59 -18.80
CA GLN A 11 7.96 -22.67 -18.61
C GLN A 11 8.40 -24.07 -18.18
N ALA A 12 7.69 -24.67 -17.25
CA ALA A 12 7.95 -26.04 -16.79
C ALA A 12 7.77 -27.04 -17.93
N ALA A 13 6.67 -26.94 -18.68
CA ALA A 13 6.38 -27.83 -19.81
C ALA A 13 7.37 -27.68 -20.96
N VAL A 14 7.84 -26.46 -21.27
CA VAL A 14 8.86 -26.22 -22.31
C VAL A 14 10.24 -26.71 -21.85
N GLY A 15 10.59 -26.48 -20.57
CA GLY A 15 11.85 -26.95 -20.01
C GLY A 15 11.97 -28.49 -19.99
N GLU A 16 10.84 -29.20 -19.86
CA GLU A 16 10.79 -30.66 -19.84
C GLU A 16 10.79 -31.27 -21.25
N LYS A 17 10.16 -30.60 -22.22
CA LYS A 17 9.92 -31.16 -23.58
C LYS A 17 10.88 -30.64 -24.65
N VAL A 18 11.55 -29.50 -24.42
CA VAL A 18 12.42 -28.86 -25.41
C VAL A 18 13.86 -28.91 -24.94
N GLN A 19 14.68 -29.74 -25.60
CA GLN A 19 16.13 -29.69 -25.42
C GLN A 19 16.70 -28.52 -26.23
N VAL A 20 17.06 -27.44 -25.54
CA VAL A 20 17.66 -26.26 -26.18
C VAL A 20 19.10 -26.57 -26.58
N THR A 21 19.39 -26.49 -27.87
CA THR A 21 20.75 -26.70 -28.42
C THR A 21 21.70 -25.63 -27.88
N PRO A 22 23.00 -25.96 -27.62
CA PRO A 22 23.97 -24.98 -27.17
C PRO A 22 24.04 -23.79 -28.13
N GLY A 23 23.85 -22.58 -27.61
CA GLY A 23 23.84 -21.32 -28.39
C GLY A 23 22.47 -20.67 -28.56
N TYR A 24 21.37 -21.37 -28.23
CA TYR A 24 20.02 -20.81 -28.23
C TYR A 24 19.57 -20.48 -26.81
N LYS A 25 18.84 -19.35 -26.65
CA LYS A 25 18.17 -18.98 -25.39
C LYS A 25 16.68 -18.90 -25.62
N VAL A 26 15.91 -19.47 -24.71
CA VAL A 26 14.46 -19.28 -24.69
C VAL A 26 14.16 -18.01 -23.91
N GLU A 27 13.67 -16.98 -24.59
CA GLU A 27 13.25 -15.74 -23.96
C GLU A 27 11.72 -15.61 -24.01
N TRP A 28 11.13 -15.39 -22.85
CA TRP A 28 9.71 -15.14 -22.70
C TRP A 28 9.47 -13.64 -22.86
N SER A 29 9.00 -13.22 -24.04
CA SER A 29 8.79 -11.82 -24.39
C SER A 29 7.32 -11.43 -24.25
N GLY A 30 7.05 -10.11 -24.16
CA GLY A 30 5.73 -9.54 -24.12
C GLY A 30 5.30 -9.02 -22.75
N GLN A 31 4.02 -9.18 -22.40
CA GLN A 31 3.45 -8.66 -21.15
C GLN A 31 4.10 -9.24 -19.89
N PHE A 32 4.58 -10.47 -19.96
CA PHE A 32 5.24 -11.15 -18.84
C PHE A 32 6.57 -10.49 -18.46
N GLU A 33 7.40 -10.15 -19.44
CA GLU A 33 8.67 -9.46 -19.21
C GLU A 33 8.45 -8.08 -18.58
N ASN A 34 7.44 -7.36 -19.06
CA ASN A 34 7.06 -6.08 -18.49
C ASN A 34 6.53 -6.23 -17.05
N PHE A 35 5.78 -7.29 -16.76
CA PHE A 35 5.30 -7.60 -15.43
C PHE A 35 6.46 -7.91 -14.46
N GLU A 36 7.41 -8.75 -14.88
CA GLU A 36 8.57 -9.09 -14.06
C GLU A 36 9.44 -7.87 -13.76
N ARG A 37 9.71 -7.03 -14.77
CA ARG A 37 10.45 -5.77 -14.60
C ARG A 37 9.71 -4.80 -13.67
N ALA A 38 8.40 -4.66 -13.83
CA ALA A 38 7.60 -3.79 -12.98
C ALA A 38 7.53 -4.31 -11.55
N SER A 39 7.38 -5.62 -11.35
CA SER A 39 7.37 -6.25 -10.04
C SER A 39 8.71 -6.05 -9.30
N LYS A 40 9.84 -6.25 -9.99
CA LYS A 40 11.17 -5.99 -9.42
C LYS A 40 11.37 -4.52 -9.04
N ARG A 41 10.92 -3.59 -9.88
CA ARG A 41 10.97 -2.15 -9.58
C ARG A 41 10.09 -1.80 -8.39
N LEU A 42 8.87 -2.33 -8.32
CA LEU A 42 7.96 -2.11 -7.20
C LEU A 42 8.53 -2.66 -5.89
N ALA A 43 9.14 -3.84 -5.92
CA ALA A 43 9.79 -4.42 -4.74
C ALA A 43 10.91 -3.55 -4.16
N LEU A 44 11.53 -2.70 -4.99
CA LEU A 44 12.54 -1.73 -4.54
C LEU A 44 11.92 -0.38 -4.15
N VAL A 45 10.95 0.10 -4.95
CA VAL A 45 10.35 1.43 -4.76
C VAL A 45 9.45 1.47 -3.53
N VAL A 46 8.67 0.42 -3.27
CA VAL A 46 7.75 0.39 -2.12
C VAL A 46 8.46 0.57 -0.78
N PRO A 47 9.53 -0.20 -0.46
CA PRO A 47 10.26 0.03 0.80
C PRO A 47 10.88 1.42 0.90
N ILE A 48 11.39 1.96 -0.21
CA ILE A 48 11.96 3.32 -0.24
C ILE A 48 10.88 4.36 0.06
N CYS A 49 9.71 4.25 -0.57
CA CYS A 49 8.57 5.14 -0.29
C CYS A 49 8.12 5.06 1.16
N LEU A 50 8.01 3.84 1.72
CA LEU A 50 7.64 3.66 3.12
C LEU A 50 8.69 4.25 4.07
N ALA A 51 9.98 4.09 3.77
CA ALA A 51 11.06 4.68 4.55
C ALA A 51 11.04 6.22 4.48
N LEU A 52 10.78 6.80 3.32
CA LEU A 52 10.62 8.25 3.16
C LEU A 52 9.40 8.77 3.93
N ILE A 53 8.25 8.08 3.84
CA ILE A 53 7.06 8.44 4.63
C ILE A 53 7.38 8.40 6.11
N PHE A 54 8.04 7.34 6.60
CA PHE A 54 8.42 7.24 7.99
C PHE A 54 9.40 8.35 8.41
N GLY A 55 10.39 8.66 7.58
CA GLY A 55 11.31 9.77 7.80
C GLY A 55 10.61 11.13 7.88
N MET A 56 9.64 11.39 7.00
CA MET A 56 8.82 12.61 7.05
C MET A 56 7.95 12.67 8.31
N LEU A 57 7.40 11.54 8.76
CA LEU A 57 6.66 11.47 10.02
C LEU A 57 7.54 11.79 11.22
N LEU A 58 8.77 11.25 11.26
CA LEU A 58 9.75 11.57 12.29
C LEU A 58 10.08 13.06 12.31
N TRP A 59 10.27 13.65 11.14
CA TRP A 59 10.53 15.08 11.02
C TRP A 59 9.35 15.93 11.52
N ASN A 60 8.13 15.53 11.15
CA ASN A 60 6.91 16.27 11.52
C ASN A 60 6.61 16.22 13.01
N PHE A 61 6.71 15.05 13.63
CA PHE A 61 6.35 14.88 15.05
C PHE A 61 7.51 15.12 16.02
N GLY A 62 8.76 14.98 15.58
CA GLY A 62 9.94 15.10 16.41
C GLY A 62 10.07 13.99 17.48
N ASP A 63 9.12 13.05 17.53
CA ASP A 63 9.08 11.93 18.46
C ASP A 63 8.76 10.62 17.72
N ILE A 64 9.62 9.62 17.93
CA ILE A 64 9.49 8.31 17.32
C ILE A 64 8.19 7.59 17.70
N ARG A 65 7.67 7.84 18.89
CA ARG A 65 6.46 7.19 19.40
C ARG A 65 5.23 7.60 18.58
N TYR A 66 5.07 8.91 18.31
CA TYR A 66 3.98 9.41 17.47
C TYR A 66 4.15 8.97 16.03
N ALA A 67 5.36 9.05 15.48
CA ALA A 67 5.63 8.61 14.12
C ALA A 67 5.31 7.11 13.93
N THR A 68 5.71 6.26 14.88
CA THR A 68 5.43 4.82 14.83
C THR A 68 3.94 4.52 14.98
N ALA A 69 3.22 5.24 15.85
CA ALA A 69 1.79 5.06 16.04
C ALA A 69 1.01 5.40 14.76
N VAL A 70 1.36 6.51 14.09
CA VAL A 70 0.75 6.88 12.80
C VAL A 70 1.15 5.90 11.70
N PHE A 71 2.41 5.49 11.65
CA PHE A 71 2.88 4.53 10.64
C PHE A 71 2.23 3.15 10.78
N ALA A 72 1.87 2.74 11.99
CA ALA A 72 1.15 1.49 12.24
C ALA A 72 -0.24 1.43 11.56
N ILE A 73 -0.80 2.56 11.14
CA ILE A 73 -2.06 2.60 10.38
C ILE A 73 -1.86 1.99 8.97
N VAL A 74 -0.65 2.08 8.39
CA VAL A 74 -0.36 1.57 7.04
C VAL A 74 -0.66 0.08 6.89
N PRO A 75 -0.11 -0.83 7.72
CA PRO A 75 -0.43 -2.26 7.61
C PRO A 75 -1.92 -2.55 7.78
N PHE A 76 -2.64 -1.82 8.64
CA PHE A 76 -4.09 -1.97 8.75
C PHE A 76 -4.83 -1.54 7.47
N ALA A 77 -4.42 -0.45 6.86
CA ALA A 77 -5.00 -0.01 5.58
C ALA A 77 -4.72 -1.03 4.46
N LEU A 78 -3.52 -1.59 4.41
CA LEU A 78 -3.16 -2.62 3.43
C LEU A 78 -3.99 -3.91 3.61
N THR A 79 -4.29 -4.32 4.85
CA THR A 79 -5.19 -5.48 5.08
C THR A 79 -6.58 -5.23 4.54
N GLY A 80 -7.12 -4.00 4.70
CA GLY A 80 -8.39 -3.60 4.10
C GLY A 80 -8.38 -3.68 2.57
N GLY A 81 -7.29 -3.24 1.94
CA GLY A 81 -7.09 -3.36 0.50
C GLY A 81 -7.04 -4.81 0.01
N MET A 82 -6.34 -5.69 0.75
CA MET A 82 -6.30 -7.12 0.43
C MET A 82 -7.67 -7.79 0.54
N VAL A 83 -8.42 -7.48 1.58
CA VAL A 83 -9.81 -7.96 1.73
C VAL A 83 -10.66 -7.51 0.55
N GLY A 84 -10.51 -6.27 0.10
CA GLY A 84 -11.21 -5.75 -1.08
C GLY A 84 -10.89 -6.54 -2.38
N LEU A 85 -9.63 -6.92 -2.60
CA LEU A 85 -9.23 -7.76 -3.73
C LEU A 85 -9.84 -9.16 -3.65
N ILE A 86 -9.86 -9.76 -2.45
CA ILE A 86 -10.43 -11.10 -2.23
C ILE A 86 -11.94 -11.10 -2.50
N ILE A 87 -12.67 -10.09 -2.00
CA ILE A 87 -14.12 -9.98 -2.20
C ILE A 87 -14.47 -9.85 -3.69
N ARG A 88 -13.62 -9.19 -4.47
CA ARG A 88 -13.83 -8.99 -5.91
C ARG A 88 -13.23 -10.11 -6.77
N ASP A 89 -12.65 -11.13 -6.16
CA ASP A 89 -11.95 -12.25 -6.85
C ASP A 89 -10.91 -11.76 -7.88
N MET A 90 -10.21 -10.67 -7.53
CA MET A 90 -9.19 -10.05 -8.38
C MET A 90 -7.81 -10.51 -7.98
N SER A 91 -7.03 -10.95 -8.98
CA SER A 91 -5.61 -11.28 -8.78
C SER A 91 -4.79 -10.03 -8.46
N PHE A 92 -3.74 -10.20 -7.66
CA PHE A 92 -2.79 -9.13 -7.39
C PHE A 92 -2.08 -8.71 -8.68
N SER A 93 -2.33 -7.50 -9.14
CA SER A 93 -1.78 -6.93 -10.36
C SER A 93 -0.87 -5.73 -10.06
N ILE A 94 -0.12 -5.28 -11.08
CA ILE A 94 0.69 -4.04 -10.98
C ILE A 94 -0.20 -2.84 -10.64
N SER A 95 -1.40 -2.78 -11.22
CA SER A 95 -2.37 -1.72 -10.91
C SER A 95 -2.83 -1.77 -9.45
N ALA A 96 -3.05 -2.98 -8.91
CA ALA A 96 -3.35 -3.17 -7.49
C ALA A 96 -2.19 -2.68 -6.61
N ALA A 97 -0.93 -3.00 -6.96
CA ALA A 97 0.23 -2.54 -6.21
C ALA A 97 0.34 -1.00 -6.17
N VAL A 98 0.08 -0.32 -7.28
CA VAL A 98 0.01 1.16 -7.31
C VAL A 98 -1.14 1.68 -6.44
N GLY A 99 -2.30 1.00 -6.47
CA GLY A 99 -3.43 1.30 -5.58
C GLY A 99 -3.07 1.16 -4.10
N PHE A 100 -2.30 0.16 -3.72
CA PHE A 100 -1.81 -0.01 -2.34
C PHE A 100 -0.87 1.11 -1.90
N ILE A 101 0.00 1.61 -2.79
CA ILE A 101 0.87 2.77 -2.48
C ILE A 101 0.01 4.01 -2.23
N ALA A 102 -0.97 4.26 -3.09
CA ALA A 102 -1.90 5.37 -2.92
C ALA A 102 -2.71 5.25 -1.62
N LEU A 103 -3.21 4.05 -1.31
CA LEU A 103 -3.95 3.75 -0.08
C LEU A 103 -3.09 4.01 1.17
N ALA A 104 -1.82 3.57 1.15
CA ALA A 104 -0.89 3.83 2.24
C ALA A 104 -0.66 5.33 2.45
N GLY A 105 -0.50 6.11 1.36
CA GLY A 105 -0.35 7.57 1.44
C GLY A 105 -1.56 8.27 2.04
N VAL A 106 -2.77 7.92 1.61
CA VAL A 106 -4.01 8.47 2.16
C VAL A 106 -4.21 8.07 3.62
N ALA A 107 -3.90 6.82 3.98
CA ALA A 107 -4.00 6.33 5.35
C ALA A 107 -3.06 7.11 6.30
N VAL A 108 -1.81 7.33 5.88
CA VAL A 108 -0.85 8.14 6.65
C VAL A 108 -1.32 9.58 6.79
N LEU A 109 -1.81 10.20 5.71
CA LEU A 109 -2.33 11.57 5.75
C LEU A 109 -3.45 11.71 6.79
N ASN A 110 -4.42 10.81 6.77
CA ASN A 110 -5.51 10.80 7.75
C ASN A 110 -5.00 10.55 9.17
N GLY A 111 -4.01 9.66 9.34
CA GLY A 111 -3.35 9.40 10.61
C GLY A 111 -2.62 10.62 11.18
N VAL A 112 -1.92 11.37 10.34
CA VAL A 112 -1.23 12.61 10.72
C VAL A 112 -2.22 13.66 11.18
N VAL A 113 -3.32 13.87 10.45
CA VAL A 113 -4.36 14.83 10.83
C VAL A 113 -4.93 14.47 12.19
N MET A 114 -5.32 13.20 12.39
CA MET A 114 -5.86 12.73 13.66
C MET A 114 -4.86 12.89 14.81
N ALA A 115 -3.60 12.54 14.61
CA ALA A 115 -2.57 12.65 15.63
C ALA A 115 -2.31 14.12 16.03
N ASN A 116 -2.34 15.03 15.06
CA ASN A 116 -2.21 16.47 15.32
C ASN A 116 -3.42 17.02 16.10
N ASP A 117 -4.65 16.62 15.75
CA ASP A 117 -5.86 17.02 16.45
C ASP A 117 -5.86 16.54 17.91
N VAL A 118 -5.43 15.28 18.14
CA VAL A 118 -5.27 14.73 19.50
C VAL A 118 -4.21 15.50 20.28
N ARG A 119 -3.05 15.75 19.66
CA ARG A 119 -1.97 16.51 20.30
C ARG A 119 -2.42 17.92 20.68
N HIS A 120 -3.11 18.59 19.78
CA HIS A 120 -3.64 19.95 20.03
C HIS A 120 -4.65 19.96 21.19
N ALA A 121 -5.54 18.96 21.25
CA ALA A 121 -6.48 18.82 22.36
C ALA A 121 -5.79 18.55 23.71
N ILE A 122 -4.66 17.82 23.71
CA ILE A 122 -3.84 17.62 24.92
C ILE A 122 -3.17 18.92 25.35
N ASP A 123 -2.64 19.70 24.40
CA ASP A 123 -2.00 20.99 24.65
C ASP A 123 -3.01 22.03 25.20
N GLU A 124 -4.30 21.92 24.82
CA GLU A 124 -5.42 22.67 25.38
C GLU A 124 -5.81 22.24 26.83
N GLY A 125 -5.12 21.24 27.38
CA GLY A 125 -5.35 20.77 28.75
C GLY A 125 -6.44 19.71 28.89
N HIS A 126 -6.90 19.10 27.79
CA HIS A 126 -7.84 17.98 27.85
C HIS A 126 -7.15 16.69 28.31
N PRO A 127 -7.78 15.86 29.16
CA PRO A 127 -7.25 14.54 29.50
C PRO A 127 -7.20 13.66 28.23
N PHE A 128 -6.21 12.76 28.18
CA PHE A 128 -5.89 11.94 27.01
C PHE A 128 -7.13 11.26 26.39
N ASP A 129 -8.00 10.68 27.22
CA ASP A 129 -9.22 9.99 26.75
C ASP A 129 -10.16 10.94 25.98
N LYS A 130 -10.37 12.14 26.52
CA LYS A 130 -11.21 13.17 25.87
C LYS A 130 -10.56 13.75 24.62
N ALA A 131 -9.25 13.96 24.64
CA ALA A 131 -8.49 14.41 23.49
C ALA A 131 -8.55 13.41 22.34
N LEU A 132 -8.44 12.12 22.65
CA LEU A 132 -8.55 11.03 21.67
C LEU A 132 -9.94 11.02 21.00
N VAL A 133 -11.00 11.07 21.78
CA VAL A 133 -12.37 11.09 21.26
C VAL A 133 -12.62 12.36 20.44
N LYS A 134 -12.18 13.54 20.91
CA LYS A 134 -12.33 14.81 20.20
C LYS A 134 -11.61 14.78 18.85
N GLY A 135 -10.36 14.32 18.81
CA GLY A 135 -9.56 14.16 17.57
C GLY A 135 -10.20 13.16 16.61
N ALA A 136 -10.62 12.00 17.10
CA ALA A 136 -11.27 10.99 16.28
C ALA A 136 -12.57 11.50 15.64
N VAL A 137 -13.45 12.16 16.40
CA VAL A 137 -14.70 12.72 15.88
C VAL A 137 -14.48 13.82 14.87
N HIS A 138 -13.50 14.71 15.11
CA HIS A 138 -13.15 15.78 14.19
C HIS A 138 -12.62 15.24 12.85
N THR A 139 -11.69 14.28 12.92
CA THR A 139 -11.07 13.68 11.74
C THR A 139 -12.04 12.76 10.98
N MET A 140 -13.00 12.13 11.65
CA MET A 140 -13.93 11.15 11.05
C MET A 140 -14.68 11.74 9.85
N ARG A 141 -15.10 13.01 9.94
CA ARG A 141 -15.81 13.70 8.84
C ARG A 141 -14.89 13.82 7.61
N ALA A 142 -13.65 14.22 7.80
CA ALA A 142 -12.67 14.33 6.71
C ALA A 142 -12.35 12.95 6.09
N VAL A 143 -12.14 11.93 6.91
CA VAL A 143 -11.86 10.55 6.47
C VAL A 143 -13.02 9.97 5.66
N LEU A 144 -14.26 10.13 6.13
CA LEU A 144 -15.44 9.66 5.42
C LEU A 144 -15.61 10.37 4.07
N THR A 145 -15.41 11.69 4.04
CA THR A 145 -15.50 12.46 2.79
C THR A 145 -14.42 12.04 1.81
N THR A 146 -13.16 11.93 2.25
CA THR A 146 -12.03 11.49 1.40
C THR A 146 -12.25 10.07 0.88
N GLY A 147 -12.71 9.17 1.75
CA GLY A 147 -13.01 7.79 1.38
C GLY A 147 -14.14 7.69 0.36
N ALA A 148 -15.22 8.46 0.53
CA ALA A 148 -16.34 8.51 -0.40
C ALA A 148 -15.92 9.09 -1.77
N VAL A 149 -15.15 10.18 -1.78
CA VAL A 149 -14.63 10.79 -3.02
C VAL A 149 -13.69 9.84 -3.74
N ALA A 150 -12.78 9.18 -3.02
CA ALA A 150 -11.88 8.19 -3.61
C ALA A 150 -12.66 7.01 -4.18
N ALA A 151 -13.64 6.45 -3.46
CA ALA A 151 -14.47 5.36 -3.95
C ALA A 151 -15.24 5.72 -5.23
N LEU A 152 -15.80 6.95 -5.29
CA LEU A 152 -16.51 7.44 -6.47
C LEU A 152 -15.55 7.77 -7.63
N GLY A 153 -14.34 8.22 -7.34
CA GLY A 153 -13.36 8.57 -8.36
C GLY A 153 -12.69 7.36 -9.04
N PHE A 154 -12.74 6.18 -8.40
CA PHE A 154 -12.22 4.91 -8.95
C PHE A 154 -13.31 4.01 -9.56
N LEU A 155 -14.58 4.39 -9.56
CA LEU A 155 -15.70 3.70 -10.18
C LEU A 155 -15.82 4.12 -11.63
#